data_8f1afcfca90573a859280fc4738fb67d
#
_entry.id   8f1afcfca90573a859280fc4738fb67d
#
_cell.length_a   1.000
_cell.length_b   1.000
_cell.length_c   1.000
_cell.angle_alpha   90.00
_cell.angle_beta   90.00
_cell.angle_gamma   90.00
#
_symmetry.space_group_name_H-M   'P 1'
#
loop_
_entity.id
_entity.type
_entity.pdbx_description
1 polymer ?
#
loop_
_entity_poly.entity_id
_entity_poly.type
_entity_poly.pdbx_seq_one_letter_code
_entity_poly.pdbx_strand_id
1 'polypeptide(L)'
;MNEKLYRLMNWPEIEAIIYSEEDDPHRLLGPHREGNATVVQAFYPGAVSMELKLPGQKTVEMEQADEAGYYAALVGGKEIGSYTLKASLEDGTTEEFEDPYRFAPVITKEDTARFAAGIHYEAYRILGAHMMTIDKTQGVHFAVWAPNALRVSVVGDFNHWDGRRHQMRRLWDSGIFEIFIPGVREGENYKFELKLKGGLTYLKADPYAFGQQLRPDTASVVRNIDGFAWEDEAWILAREKSCPEKEPMSVYEMYLGSFAKPEDGRRYYNYREFAPKVISYVKEMGYTHVELMPVMEHPLDGSWGYQVIGYYAPTARYGTPQDFMYFVNELHKAGTVSYTHLTLPTNREV
;
A
#
# COMPACT_ATOMS: atom_id res chain seq x y z
N MET A 1 36.35 -9.01 -9.35
CA MET A 1 35.42 -10.00 -8.73
C MET A 1 36.14 -11.30 -8.48
N ASN A 2 35.88 -11.94 -7.33
CA ASN A 2 36.40 -13.26 -6.99
C ASN A 2 35.90 -14.31 -8.01
N GLU A 3 36.79 -15.19 -8.51
CA GLU A 3 36.46 -16.20 -9.54
C GLU A 3 35.30 -17.13 -9.12
N LYS A 4 35.23 -17.49 -7.82
CA LYS A 4 34.15 -18.33 -7.30
C LYS A 4 32.80 -17.60 -7.34
N LEU A 5 32.78 -16.34 -6.95
CA LEU A 5 31.58 -15.52 -6.99
C LEU A 5 31.14 -15.31 -8.44
N TYR A 6 32.07 -15.00 -9.35
CA TYR A 6 31.79 -14.82 -10.77
C TYR A 6 31.10 -16.02 -11.42
N ARG A 7 31.51 -17.25 -11.05
CA ARG A 7 30.91 -18.49 -11.57
C ARG A 7 29.49 -18.76 -11.04
N LEU A 8 29.10 -18.13 -9.93
CA LEU A 8 27.76 -18.26 -9.33
C LEU A 8 26.77 -17.21 -9.86
N MET A 9 27.25 -16.24 -10.62
CA MET A 9 26.43 -15.16 -11.15
C MET A 9 25.66 -15.59 -12.39
N ASN A 10 24.37 -15.37 -12.45
CA ASN A 10 23.52 -15.54 -13.62
C ASN A 10 23.44 -14.22 -14.40
N TRP A 11 24.42 -13.99 -15.28
CA TRP A 11 24.55 -12.71 -15.98
C TRP A 11 23.33 -12.29 -16.80
N PRO A 12 22.64 -13.16 -17.56
CA PRO A 12 21.41 -12.78 -18.27
C PRO A 12 20.30 -12.27 -17.36
N GLU A 13 20.11 -12.88 -16.18
CA GLU A 13 19.10 -12.45 -15.22
C GLU A 13 19.53 -11.17 -14.49
N ILE A 14 20.84 -10.97 -14.25
CA ILE A 14 21.38 -9.71 -13.71
C ILE A 14 21.11 -8.56 -14.67
N GLU A 15 21.36 -8.75 -15.97
CA GLU A 15 21.02 -7.74 -16.99
C GLU A 15 19.52 -7.43 -16.99
N ALA A 16 18.65 -8.44 -16.84
CA ALA A 16 17.21 -8.24 -16.75
C ALA A 16 16.81 -7.40 -15.52
N ILE A 17 17.47 -7.58 -14.36
CA ILE A 17 17.28 -6.71 -13.18
C ILE A 17 17.71 -5.27 -13.49
N ILE A 18 18.90 -5.07 -14.06
CA ILE A 18 19.47 -3.76 -14.37
C ILE A 18 18.58 -3.01 -15.36
N TYR A 19 18.11 -3.68 -16.40
CA TYR A 19 17.20 -3.09 -17.39
C TYR A 19 15.74 -3.08 -16.94
N SER A 20 15.44 -3.55 -15.72
CA SER A 20 14.08 -3.59 -15.16
C SER A 20 13.13 -4.42 -16.03
N GLU A 21 13.53 -5.60 -16.40
CA GLU A 21 12.79 -6.56 -17.25
C GLU A 21 12.52 -7.90 -16.55
N GLU A 22 13.01 -8.05 -15.31
CA GLU A 22 12.77 -9.22 -14.47
C GLU A 22 11.42 -9.08 -13.72
N ASP A 23 10.61 -10.11 -13.75
CA ASP A 23 9.31 -10.13 -13.07
C ASP A 23 9.32 -10.83 -11.70
N ASP A 24 10.44 -11.54 -11.37
CA ASP A 24 10.69 -12.09 -10.04
C ASP A 24 12.12 -11.81 -9.56
N PRO A 25 12.42 -10.56 -9.17
CA PRO A 25 13.77 -10.17 -8.73
C PRO A 25 14.25 -10.92 -7.48
N HIS A 26 13.34 -11.51 -6.67
CA HIS A 26 13.71 -12.30 -5.50
C HIS A 26 14.41 -13.64 -5.86
N ARG A 27 14.39 -14.04 -7.11
CA ARG A 27 15.17 -15.21 -7.58
C ARG A 27 16.67 -14.94 -7.60
N LEU A 28 17.06 -13.66 -7.66
CA LEU A 28 18.45 -13.24 -7.70
C LEU A 28 18.85 -12.39 -6.51
N LEU A 29 18.08 -11.32 -6.27
CA LEU A 29 18.35 -10.40 -5.16
C LEU A 29 18.04 -11.07 -3.83
N GLY A 30 18.77 -10.64 -2.79
CA GLY A 30 18.67 -11.24 -1.47
C GLY A 30 19.67 -12.38 -1.25
N PRO A 31 19.45 -13.22 -0.22
CA PRO A 31 20.34 -14.29 0.17
C PRO A 31 19.97 -15.61 -0.52
N HIS A 32 20.87 -16.18 -1.27
CA HIS A 32 20.70 -17.45 -1.95
C HIS A 32 21.77 -18.46 -1.51
N ARG A 33 21.32 -19.67 -1.16
CA ARG A 33 22.20 -20.72 -0.68
C ARG A 33 22.90 -21.43 -1.83
N GLU A 34 24.24 -21.49 -1.73
CA GLU A 34 25.09 -22.17 -2.68
C GLU A 34 26.03 -23.16 -1.96
N GLY A 35 25.56 -24.39 -1.80
CA GLY A 35 26.29 -25.44 -1.08
C GLY A 35 26.44 -25.11 0.43
N ASN A 36 27.69 -24.84 0.86
CA ASN A 36 28.01 -24.45 2.25
C ASN A 36 28.23 -22.94 2.41
N ALA A 37 27.82 -22.13 1.45
CA ALA A 37 27.92 -20.69 1.49
C ALA A 37 26.56 -20.06 1.11
N THR A 38 26.42 -18.78 1.38
CA THR A 38 25.30 -17.96 0.94
C THR A 38 25.83 -16.84 0.06
N VAL A 39 25.26 -16.67 -1.12
CA VAL A 39 25.49 -15.49 -1.97
C VAL A 39 24.42 -14.48 -1.62
N VAL A 40 24.82 -13.25 -1.25
CA VAL A 40 23.92 -12.12 -1.09
C VAL A 40 24.10 -11.21 -2.28
N GLN A 41 23.03 -10.94 -2.99
CA GLN A 41 23.02 -10.08 -4.17
C GLN A 41 22.11 -8.88 -3.94
N ALA A 42 22.56 -7.69 -4.33
CA ALA A 42 21.83 -6.45 -4.16
C ALA A 42 21.99 -5.56 -5.38
N PHE A 43 20.92 -4.86 -5.73
CA PHE A 43 20.93 -3.85 -6.77
C PHE A 43 20.57 -2.50 -6.17
N TYR A 44 21.52 -1.58 -6.16
CA TYR A 44 21.36 -0.23 -5.65
C TYR A 44 21.96 0.78 -6.65
N PRO A 45 21.14 1.31 -7.57
CA PRO A 45 21.58 2.29 -8.55
C PRO A 45 22.19 3.53 -7.90
N GLY A 46 23.36 3.93 -8.40
CA GLY A 46 24.09 5.10 -7.88
C GLY A 46 24.99 4.83 -6.66
N ALA A 47 25.01 3.62 -6.12
CA ALA A 47 25.98 3.25 -5.11
C ALA A 47 27.38 3.09 -5.73
N VAL A 48 28.40 3.65 -5.06
CA VAL A 48 29.82 3.47 -5.42
C VAL A 48 30.47 2.36 -4.61
N SER A 49 29.89 1.98 -3.49
CA SER A 49 30.26 0.79 -2.72
C SER A 49 29.08 0.29 -1.88
N MET A 50 29.09 -1.00 -1.56
CA MET A 50 28.12 -1.61 -0.66
C MET A 50 28.80 -2.49 0.37
N GLU A 51 28.26 -2.48 1.59
CA GLU A 51 28.68 -3.31 2.71
C GLU A 51 27.51 -4.16 3.21
N LEU A 52 27.79 -5.44 3.49
CA LEU A 52 26.88 -6.37 4.15
C LEU A 52 27.24 -6.46 5.64
N LYS A 53 26.31 -6.15 6.51
CA LYS A 53 26.46 -6.19 7.96
C LYS A 53 25.68 -7.35 8.55
N LEU A 54 26.36 -8.33 9.07
CA LEU A 54 25.81 -9.49 9.76
C LEU A 54 25.92 -9.29 11.28
N PRO A 55 24.87 -9.56 12.07
CA PRO A 55 24.91 -9.42 13.52
C PRO A 55 26.03 -10.23 14.16
N GLY A 56 26.88 -9.58 14.96
CA GLY A 56 28.00 -10.23 15.67
C GLY A 56 29.17 -10.67 14.78
N GLN A 57 29.19 -10.31 13.52
CA GLN A 57 30.26 -10.60 12.57
C GLN A 57 30.95 -9.33 12.06
N LYS A 58 32.10 -9.48 11.41
CA LYS A 58 32.73 -8.38 10.69
C LYS A 58 31.86 -8.00 9.49
N THR A 59 31.80 -6.71 9.20
CA THR A 59 31.23 -6.18 7.97
C THR A 59 31.96 -6.78 6.76
N VAL A 60 31.21 -7.19 5.76
CA VAL A 60 31.72 -7.75 4.51
C VAL A 60 31.54 -6.70 3.42
N GLU A 61 32.61 -6.30 2.78
CA GLU A 61 32.56 -5.46 1.58
C GLU A 61 32.00 -6.30 0.43
N MET A 62 30.98 -5.77 -0.25
CA MET A 62 30.38 -6.44 -1.41
C MET A 62 31.15 -6.09 -2.68
N GLU A 63 31.37 -7.07 -3.53
CA GLU A 63 32.04 -6.87 -4.81
C GLU A 63 31.07 -6.30 -5.84
N GLN A 64 31.44 -5.23 -6.52
CA GLN A 64 30.65 -4.66 -7.61
C GLN A 64 30.72 -5.61 -8.82
N ALA A 65 29.56 -6.08 -9.23
CA ALA A 65 29.39 -6.96 -10.36
C ALA A 65 29.10 -6.20 -11.65
N ASP A 66 28.39 -5.08 -11.54
CA ASP A 66 28.06 -4.21 -12.65
C ASP A 66 28.07 -2.72 -12.22
N GLU A 67 28.52 -1.85 -13.13
CA GLU A 67 28.64 -0.40 -12.90
C GLU A 67 27.29 0.31 -12.69
N ALA A 68 26.18 -0.32 -13.11
CA ALA A 68 24.83 0.18 -12.85
C ALA A 68 24.43 0.13 -11.36
N GLY A 69 25.27 -0.48 -10.52
CA GLY A 69 25.05 -0.60 -9.07
C GLY A 69 24.63 -1.99 -8.61
N TYR A 70 25.06 -3.03 -9.32
CA TYR A 70 24.83 -4.41 -8.92
C TYR A 70 26.01 -4.94 -8.09
N TYR A 71 25.72 -5.46 -6.89
CA TYR A 71 26.72 -5.91 -5.92
C TYR A 71 26.44 -7.33 -5.47
N ALA A 72 27.49 -8.07 -5.12
CA ALA A 72 27.37 -9.41 -4.58
C ALA A 72 28.44 -9.69 -3.51
N ALA A 73 28.11 -10.54 -2.54
CA ALA A 73 29.03 -11.03 -1.55
C ALA A 73 28.84 -12.53 -1.30
N LEU A 74 29.94 -13.24 -1.07
CA LEU A 74 29.92 -14.64 -0.67
C LEU A 74 30.23 -14.77 0.81
N VAL A 75 29.26 -15.26 1.58
CA VAL A 75 29.37 -15.43 3.04
C VAL A 75 29.40 -16.91 3.39
N GLY A 76 30.31 -17.29 4.30
CA GLY A 76 30.37 -18.67 4.81
C GLY A 76 29.25 -18.92 5.82
N GLY A 77 28.64 -20.11 5.77
CA GLY A 77 27.58 -20.53 6.71
C GLY A 77 26.35 -21.10 6.02
N LYS A 78 25.50 -21.77 6.80
CA LYS A 78 24.33 -22.48 6.23
C LYS A 78 23.14 -21.58 5.96
N GLU A 79 22.89 -20.61 6.81
CA GLU A 79 21.82 -19.60 6.66
C GLU A 79 22.29 -18.32 7.33
N ILE A 80 22.03 -17.20 6.68
CA ILE A 80 22.17 -15.89 7.30
C ILE A 80 20.78 -15.44 7.75
N GLY A 81 20.68 -15.04 9.03
CA GLY A 81 19.44 -14.48 9.58
C GLY A 81 19.19 -13.07 9.08
N SER A 82 18.73 -12.19 9.97
CA SER A 82 18.60 -10.77 9.67
C SER A 82 19.97 -10.14 9.41
N TYR A 83 20.04 -9.25 8.44
CA TYR A 83 21.22 -8.46 8.10
C TYR A 83 20.80 -7.10 7.54
N THR A 84 21.74 -6.17 7.50
CA THR A 84 21.56 -4.87 6.85
C THR A 84 22.58 -4.69 5.73
N LEU A 85 22.16 -3.91 4.75
CA LEU A 85 23.01 -3.43 3.66
C LEU A 85 23.32 -1.96 3.91
N LYS A 86 24.53 -1.53 3.61
CA LYS A 86 24.92 -0.13 3.64
C LYS A 86 25.48 0.25 2.28
N ALA A 87 24.79 1.16 1.61
CA ALA A 87 25.21 1.75 0.35
C ALA A 87 25.90 3.09 0.61
N SER A 88 27.01 3.36 -0.09
CA SER A 88 27.67 4.65 -0.14
C SER A 88 27.47 5.27 -1.50
N LEU A 89 27.08 6.55 -1.57
CA LEU A 89 26.80 7.28 -2.79
C LEU A 89 27.96 8.20 -3.18
N GLU A 90 27.99 8.67 -4.44
CA GLU A 90 29.06 9.53 -4.96
C GLU A 90 29.20 10.86 -4.18
N ASP A 91 28.12 11.40 -3.64
CA ASP A 91 28.10 12.62 -2.84
C ASP A 91 28.63 12.44 -1.40
N GLY A 92 29.04 11.21 -1.06
CA GLY A 92 29.53 10.82 0.26
C GLY A 92 28.44 10.50 1.28
N THR A 93 27.16 10.56 0.89
CA THR A 93 26.07 10.09 1.74
C THR A 93 26.04 8.57 1.84
N THR A 94 25.50 8.05 2.93
CA THR A 94 25.35 6.60 3.13
C THR A 94 23.94 6.28 3.57
N GLU A 95 23.37 5.22 3.01
CA GLU A 95 22.08 4.67 3.42
C GLU A 95 22.27 3.27 3.98
N GLU A 96 21.68 3.01 5.15
CA GLU A 96 21.66 1.68 5.77
C GLU A 96 20.22 1.19 5.87
N PHE A 97 19.96 -0.01 5.39
CA PHE A 97 18.61 -0.57 5.30
C PHE A 97 18.62 -2.10 5.43
N GLU A 98 17.50 -2.67 5.86
CA GLU A 98 17.28 -4.12 5.77
C GLU A 98 16.90 -4.49 4.33
N ASP A 99 17.42 -5.61 3.85
CA ASP A 99 17.18 -6.07 2.47
C ASP A 99 15.71 -6.51 2.28
N PRO A 100 14.95 -5.86 1.40
CA PRO A 100 13.56 -6.25 1.12
C PRO A 100 13.46 -7.61 0.42
N TYR A 101 14.51 -8.05 -0.27
CA TYR A 101 14.50 -9.29 -1.04
C TYR A 101 14.78 -10.55 -0.22
N ARG A 102 15.04 -10.43 1.09
CA ARG A 102 15.20 -11.58 1.98
C ARG A 102 13.89 -12.22 2.43
N PHE A 103 12.75 -11.57 2.22
CA PHE A 103 11.46 -12.01 2.73
C PHE A 103 10.74 -12.95 1.76
N ALA A 104 10.13 -14.00 2.33
CA ALA A 104 9.27 -14.91 1.59
C ALA A 104 7.98 -14.21 1.11
N PRO A 105 7.25 -14.78 0.13
CA PRO A 105 5.94 -14.29 -0.25
C PRO A 105 4.98 -14.20 0.93
N VAL A 106 4.23 -13.10 1.00
CA VAL A 106 3.17 -12.87 2.01
C VAL A 106 1.84 -13.43 1.51
N ILE A 107 1.50 -13.13 0.26
CA ILE A 107 0.27 -13.63 -0.36
C ILE A 107 0.43 -15.12 -0.69
N THR A 108 -0.53 -15.93 -0.27
CA THR A 108 -0.47 -17.38 -0.44
C THR A 108 -0.95 -17.83 -1.83
N LYS A 109 -0.61 -19.07 -2.19
CA LYS A 109 -1.15 -19.70 -3.42
C LYS A 109 -2.67 -19.84 -3.39
N GLU A 110 -3.25 -20.03 -2.20
CA GLU A 110 -4.69 -20.08 -2.04
C GLU A 110 -5.33 -18.72 -2.32
N ASP A 111 -4.76 -17.63 -1.79
CA ASP A 111 -5.23 -16.27 -2.04
C ASP A 111 -5.21 -15.95 -3.54
N THR A 112 -4.10 -16.24 -4.23
CA THR A 112 -3.99 -16.01 -5.67
C THR A 112 -4.98 -16.86 -6.47
N ALA A 113 -5.23 -18.12 -6.07
CA ALA A 113 -6.20 -18.98 -6.71
C ALA A 113 -7.64 -18.47 -6.50
N ARG A 114 -8.00 -18.04 -5.29
CA ARG A 114 -9.31 -17.42 -4.99
C ARG A 114 -9.49 -16.11 -5.75
N PHE A 115 -8.44 -15.30 -5.86
CA PHE A 115 -8.48 -14.06 -6.62
C PHE A 115 -8.70 -14.31 -8.11
N ALA A 116 -7.94 -15.24 -8.70
CA ALA A 116 -8.09 -15.62 -10.11
C ALA A 116 -9.48 -16.21 -10.43
N ALA A 117 -10.08 -16.93 -9.47
CA ALA A 117 -11.43 -17.46 -9.59
C ALA A 117 -12.54 -16.40 -9.39
N GLY A 118 -12.20 -15.16 -9.02
CA GLY A 118 -13.17 -14.08 -8.75
C GLY A 118 -13.98 -14.25 -7.47
N ILE A 119 -13.51 -15.08 -6.53
CA ILE A 119 -14.18 -15.38 -5.25
C ILE A 119 -13.42 -14.88 -4.02
N HIS A 120 -12.39 -14.05 -4.20
CA HIS A 120 -11.68 -13.44 -3.10
C HIS A 120 -12.36 -12.13 -2.69
N TYR A 121 -13.47 -12.23 -1.95
CA TYR A 121 -14.31 -11.07 -1.57
C TYR A 121 -13.62 -10.09 -0.63
N GLU A 122 -12.52 -10.48 0.00
CA GLU A 122 -11.70 -9.64 0.88
C GLU A 122 -10.34 -9.29 0.24
N ALA A 123 -10.29 -9.12 -1.09
CA ALA A 123 -9.05 -8.83 -1.82
C ALA A 123 -8.33 -7.58 -1.29
N TYR A 124 -9.04 -6.62 -0.69
CA TYR A 124 -8.49 -5.44 -0.04
C TYR A 124 -7.59 -5.76 1.17
N ARG A 125 -7.63 -6.97 1.71
CA ARG A 125 -6.77 -7.42 2.82
C ARG A 125 -5.41 -7.89 2.35
N ILE A 126 -5.27 -8.22 1.07
CA ILE A 126 -4.02 -8.72 0.48
C ILE A 126 -3.44 -7.78 -0.58
N LEU A 127 -4.27 -6.96 -1.23
CA LEU A 127 -3.83 -5.94 -2.18
C LEU A 127 -3.81 -4.57 -1.50
N GLY A 128 -2.92 -3.70 -1.97
CA GLY A 128 -2.70 -2.40 -1.36
C GLY A 128 -1.39 -2.33 -0.58
N ALA A 129 -1.35 -1.45 0.42
CA ALA A 129 -0.21 -1.25 1.32
C ALA A 129 -0.62 -1.58 2.76
N HIS A 130 -0.03 -2.63 3.33
CA HIS A 130 -0.36 -3.14 4.66
C HIS A 130 0.84 -3.08 5.59
N MET A 131 0.71 -2.36 6.69
CA MET A 131 1.72 -2.33 7.74
C MET A 131 1.74 -3.67 8.46
N MET A 132 2.92 -4.28 8.57
CA MET A 132 3.07 -5.57 9.26
C MET A 132 4.46 -5.76 9.84
N THR A 133 4.60 -6.81 10.63
CA THR A 133 5.88 -7.24 11.17
C THR A 133 6.18 -8.65 10.68
N ILE A 134 7.27 -8.82 9.94
CA ILE A 134 7.76 -10.12 9.46
C ILE A 134 9.15 -10.35 10.07
N ASP A 135 9.36 -11.52 10.70
CA ASP A 135 10.63 -11.88 11.34
C ASP A 135 11.19 -10.80 12.27
N LYS A 136 10.30 -10.16 13.06
CA LYS A 136 10.59 -9.05 13.99
C LYS A 136 10.95 -7.71 13.30
N THR A 137 10.90 -7.64 12.00
CA THR A 137 11.12 -6.43 11.21
C THR A 137 9.80 -5.76 10.88
N GLN A 138 9.64 -4.51 11.25
CA GLN A 138 8.49 -3.69 10.89
C GLN A 138 8.67 -3.08 9.50
N GLY A 139 7.59 -3.05 8.73
CA GLY A 139 7.60 -2.49 7.39
C GLY A 139 6.20 -2.49 6.78
N VAL A 140 6.16 -2.32 5.47
CA VAL A 140 4.92 -2.32 4.69
C VAL A 140 5.01 -3.37 3.58
N HIS A 141 3.99 -4.21 3.51
CA HIS A 141 3.76 -5.09 2.38
C HIS A 141 2.93 -4.34 1.33
N PHE A 142 3.47 -4.27 0.13
CA PHE A 142 2.80 -3.69 -1.03
C PHE A 142 2.42 -4.79 -2.00
N ALA A 143 1.20 -4.75 -2.49
CA ALA A 143 0.74 -5.68 -3.51
C ALA A 143 -0.25 -5.03 -4.48
N VAL A 144 -0.13 -5.37 -5.77
CA VAL A 144 -1.00 -4.86 -6.83
C VAL A 144 -1.23 -5.90 -7.92
N TRP A 145 -2.44 -5.92 -8.45
CA TRP A 145 -2.76 -6.72 -9.63
C TRP A 145 -2.47 -5.92 -10.91
N ALA A 146 -1.49 -6.36 -11.68
CA ALA A 146 -1.03 -5.72 -12.90
C ALA A 146 -0.65 -6.76 -13.99
N PRO A 147 -1.60 -7.56 -14.48
CA PRO A 147 -1.34 -8.77 -15.29
C PRO A 147 -0.63 -8.45 -16.61
N ASN A 148 -0.75 -7.23 -17.11
CA ASN A 148 -0.14 -6.79 -18.38
C ASN A 148 1.22 -6.09 -18.19
N ALA A 149 1.67 -5.90 -16.95
CA ALA A 149 2.98 -5.32 -16.67
C ALA A 149 4.09 -6.36 -16.91
N LEU A 150 5.19 -5.91 -17.46
CA LEU A 150 6.42 -6.68 -17.54
C LEU A 150 7.13 -6.68 -16.18
N ARG A 151 7.18 -5.51 -15.54
CA ARG A 151 7.74 -5.28 -14.21
C ARG A 151 6.89 -4.26 -13.46
N VAL A 152 6.76 -4.41 -12.16
CA VAL A 152 6.18 -3.42 -11.23
C VAL A 152 7.20 -3.09 -10.17
N SER A 153 7.29 -1.82 -9.78
CA SER A 153 8.07 -1.37 -8.62
C SER A 153 7.23 -0.47 -7.74
N VAL A 154 7.55 -0.44 -6.45
CA VAL A 154 7.03 0.58 -5.54
C VAL A 154 7.99 1.76 -5.55
N VAL A 155 7.46 2.96 -5.77
CA VAL A 155 8.21 4.21 -5.69
C VAL A 155 7.58 5.15 -4.69
N GLY A 156 8.39 5.88 -3.97
CA GLY A 156 7.93 6.81 -2.93
C GLY A 156 9.07 7.65 -2.38
N ASP A 157 8.76 8.46 -1.36
CA ASP A 157 9.76 9.32 -0.72
C ASP A 157 10.92 8.49 -0.11
N PHE A 158 10.63 7.27 0.37
CA PHE A 158 11.58 6.33 0.96
C PHE A 158 12.63 5.76 -0.02
N ASN A 159 12.47 5.94 -1.32
CA ASN A 159 13.44 5.48 -2.33
C ASN A 159 13.70 6.52 -3.42
N HIS A 160 13.45 7.81 -3.13
CA HIS A 160 13.64 8.92 -4.05
C HIS A 160 12.87 8.78 -5.37
N TRP A 161 11.75 8.06 -5.35
CA TRP A 161 10.91 7.78 -6.52
C TRP A 161 11.63 7.01 -7.64
N ASP A 162 12.70 6.27 -7.32
CA ASP A 162 13.46 5.45 -8.26
C ASP A 162 12.87 4.04 -8.38
N GLY A 163 12.22 3.75 -9.50
CA GLY A 163 11.59 2.46 -9.78
C GLY A 163 12.56 1.30 -10.00
N ARG A 164 13.87 1.55 -10.03
CA ARG A 164 14.88 0.49 -10.12
C ARG A 164 15.15 -0.16 -8.76
N ARG A 165 14.80 0.51 -7.64
CA ARG A 165 15.19 0.11 -6.27
C ARG A 165 14.31 -0.96 -5.64
N HIS A 166 13.01 -0.89 -5.77
CA HIS A 166 12.06 -1.79 -5.12
C HIS A 166 11.19 -2.49 -6.17
N GLN A 167 11.85 -3.31 -7.00
CA GLN A 167 11.18 -4.14 -7.99
C GLN A 167 10.45 -5.28 -7.29
N MET A 168 9.18 -5.48 -7.65
CA MET A 168 8.28 -6.44 -7.01
C MET A 168 8.38 -7.80 -7.71
N ARG A 169 8.18 -8.89 -6.95
CA ARG A 169 8.02 -10.22 -7.53
C ARG A 169 6.62 -10.45 -8.05
N ARG A 170 6.49 -11.06 -9.19
CA ARG A 170 5.24 -11.58 -9.70
C ARG A 170 4.91 -12.91 -9.03
N LEU A 171 3.70 -13.03 -8.50
CA LEU A 171 3.25 -14.25 -7.85
C LEU A 171 2.63 -15.22 -8.87
N TRP A 172 3.41 -16.17 -9.30
CA TRP A 172 3.01 -17.24 -10.22
C TRP A 172 2.27 -16.66 -11.47
N ASP A 173 1.18 -17.27 -11.89
CA ASP A 173 0.37 -16.83 -13.04
C ASP A 173 -0.77 -15.88 -12.66
N SER A 174 -0.83 -15.39 -11.43
CA SER A 174 -1.95 -14.58 -10.94
C SER A 174 -1.98 -13.16 -11.52
N GLY A 175 -0.84 -12.65 -11.97
CA GLY A 175 -0.68 -11.23 -12.35
C GLY A 175 -0.61 -10.28 -11.15
N ILE A 176 -0.52 -10.80 -9.92
CA ILE A 176 -0.28 -10.03 -8.71
C ILE A 176 1.23 -9.88 -8.53
N PHE A 177 1.67 -8.67 -8.21
CA PHE A 177 3.03 -8.33 -7.81
C PHE A 177 3.04 -7.94 -6.35
N GLU A 178 4.06 -8.36 -5.60
CA GLU A 178 4.23 -8.00 -4.19
C GLU A 178 5.68 -7.73 -3.81
N ILE A 179 5.86 -6.94 -2.74
CA ILE A 179 7.13 -6.78 -2.03
C ILE A 179 6.86 -6.34 -0.59
N PHE A 180 7.66 -6.82 0.37
CA PHE A 180 7.71 -6.26 1.72
C PHE A 180 8.90 -5.33 1.83
N ILE A 181 8.67 -4.07 2.21
CA ILE A 181 9.73 -3.06 2.35
C ILE A 181 9.90 -2.71 3.83
N PRO A 182 11.02 -3.12 4.43
CA PRO A 182 11.35 -2.76 5.81
C PRO A 182 11.47 -1.26 6.02
N GLY A 183 11.09 -0.79 7.21
CA GLY A 183 11.31 0.59 7.64
C GLY A 183 10.35 1.61 7.08
N VAL A 184 9.56 1.29 6.05
CA VAL A 184 8.49 2.17 5.56
C VAL A 184 7.41 2.31 6.63
N ARG A 185 6.87 3.52 6.80
CA ARG A 185 5.98 3.91 7.90
C ARG A 185 4.65 4.44 7.42
N GLU A 186 3.73 4.58 8.35
CA GLU A 186 2.48 5.28 8.10
C GLU A 186 2.74 6.74 7.71
N GLY A 187 1.99 7.22 6.72
CA GLY A 187 2.11 8.57 6.18
C GLY A 187 3.02 8.70 4.97
N GLU A 188 3.82 7.68 4.65
CA GLU A 188 4.68 7.69 3.45
C GLU A 188 3.85 7.70 2.17
N ASN A 189 4.29 8.54 1.21
CA ASN A 189 3.70 8.62 -0.11
C ASN A 189 4.30 7.56 -1.04
N TYR A 190 3.45 6.94 -1.86
CA TYR A 190 3.91 5.95 -2.82
C TYR A 190 3.05 5.88 -4.07
N LYS A 191 3.61 5.30 -5.13
CA LYS A 191 2.92 4.84 -6.34
C LYS A 191 3.50 3.51 -6.79
N PHE A 192 2.78 2.87 -7.71
CA PHE A 192 3.35 1.77 -8.47
C PHE A 192 3.89 2.30 -9.81
N GLU A 193 5.14 1.96 -10.10
CA GLU A 193 5.74 2.17 -11.41
C GLU A 193 5.62 0.88 -12.22
N LEU A 194 4.90 0.94 -13.32
CA LEU A 194 4.65 -0.19 -14.20
C LEU A 194 5.45 -0.03 -15.48
N LYS A 195 6.29 -1.02 -15.81
CA LYS A 195 6.92 -1.14 -17.14
C LYS A 195 6.09 -2.09 -17.99
N LEU A 196 5.65 -1.63 -19.13
CA LEU A 196 4.87 -2.42 -20.09
C LEU A 196 5.75 -2.95 -21.22
N LYS A 197 5.26 -3.94 -21.93
CA LYS A 197 5.89 -4.41 -23.17
C LYS A 197 6.07 -3.23 -24.15
N GLY A 198 7.24 -3.11 -24.75
CA GLY A 198 7.61 -1.98 -25.61
C GLY A 198 8.27 -0.80 -24.87
N GLY A 199 8.60 -0.96 -23.58
CA GLY A 199 9.44 -0.01 -22.83
C GLY A 199 8.71 1.18 -22.22
N LEU A 200 7.38 1.29 -22.37
CA LEU A 200 6.60 2.35 -21.75
C LEU A 200 6.52 2.17 -20.24
N THR A 201 6.75 3.25 -19.51
CA THR A 201 6.68 3.27 -18.05
C THR A 201 5.60 4.23 -17.57
N TYR A 202 4.77 3.81 -16.63
CA TYR A 202 3.69 4.59 -16.05
C TYR A 202 3.74 4.57 -14.53
N LEU A 203 3.48 5.74 -13.92
CA LEU A 203 3.20 5.85 -12.49
C LEU A 203 1.70 5.78 -12.25
N LYS A 204 1.26 4.87 -11.39
CA LYS A 204 -0.15 4.67 -11.01
C LYS A 204 -0.31 4.74 -9.50
N ALA A 205 -1.39 5.41 -9.07
CA ALA A 205 -1.85 5.30 -7.70
C ALA A 205 -2.34 3.87 -7.43
N ASP A 206 -2.30 3.48 -6.18
CA ASP A 206 -2.77 2.17 -5.74
C ASP A 206 -4.31 2.14 -5.71
N PRO A 207 -4.96 1.23 -6.45
CA PRO A 207 -6.41 1.13 -6.45
C PRO A 207 -7.00 0.62 -5.12
N TYR A 208 -6.19 -0.02 -4.27
CA TYR A 208 -6.58 -0.53 -2.95
C TYR A 208 -6.06 0.33 -1.78
N ALA A 209 -5.47 1.49 -2.05
CA ALA A 209 -4.97 2.37 -1.00
C ALA A 209 -6.07 2.83 -0.06
N PHE A 210 -5.78 2.82 1.25
CA PHE A 210 -6.67 3.35 2.28
C PHE A 210 -6.51 4.86 2.50
N GLY A 211 -5.56 5.49 1.82
CA GLY A 211 -5.36 6.93 1.81
C GLY A 211 -4.73 7.42 0.53
N GLN A 212 -5.04 8.66 0.17
CA GLN A 212 -4.51 9.34 -0.99
C GLN A 212 -4.04 10.74 -0.58
N GLN A 213 -3.10 11.31 -1.32
CA GLN A 213 -2.75 12.71 -1.16
C GLN A 213 -3.93 13.61 -1.54
N LEU A 214 -4.02 14.74 -0.84
CA LEU A 214 -4.95 15.80 -1.26
C LEU A 214 -4.47 16.40 -2.59
N ARG A 215 -5.40 16.64 -3.51
CA ARG A 215 -5.11 17.30 -4.78
C ARG A 215 -4.31 18.60 -4.62
N PRO A 216 -3.44 18.98 -5.53
CA PRO A 216 -3.25 18.43 -6.89
C PRO A 216 -2.43 17.15 -6.96
N ASP A 217 -1.88 16.71 -5.85
CA ASP A 217 -1.06 15.51 -5.77
C ASP A 217 -1.91 14.24 -5.95
N THR A 218 -1.26 13.16 -6.36
CA THR A 218 -1.98 11.94 -6.79
C THR A 218 -1.31 10.66 -6.30
N ALA A 219 -0.42 10.74 -5.30
CA ALA A 219 0.16 9.55 -4.70
C ALA A 219 -0.80 8.93 -3.70
N SER A 220 -0.70 7.63 -3.55
CA SER A 220 -1.29 6.90 -2.44
C SER A 220 -0.49 7.14 -1.16
N VAL A 221 -1.13 7.03 -0.02
CA VAL A 221 -0.51 7.23 1.29
C VAL A 221 -0.67 5.95 2.10
N VAL A 222 0.42 5.47 2.68
CA VAL A 222 0.37 4.34 3.62
C VAL A 222 -0.49 4.73 4.82
N ARG A 223 -1.57 4.00 5.05
CA ARG A 223 -2.48 4.20 6.18
C ARG A 223 -2.77 2.89 6.89
N ASN A 224 -2.70 2.92 8.21
CA ASN A 224 -3.20 1.83 9.03
C ASN A 224 -4.69 2.09 9.31
N ILE A 225 -5.54 1.13 9.00
CA ILE A 225 -6.98 1.19 9.31
C ILE A 225 -7.35 0.32 10.51
N ASP A 226 -6.39 -0.40 11.07
CA ASP A 226 -6.59 -1.24 12.25
C ASP A 226 -6.57 -0.42 13.55
N GLY A 227 -7.07 -1.02 14.60
CA GLY A 227 -6.96 -0.48 15.97
C GLY A 227 -7.96 0.63 16.31
N PHE A 228 -8.93 0.96 15.43
CA PHE A 228 -10.03 1.83 15.81
C PHE A 228 -10.96 1.12 16.80
N ALA A 229 -11.18 1.75 17.95
CA ALA A 229 -12.10 1.21 18.96
C ALA A 229 -13.54 1.66 18.64
N TRP A 230 -14.33 0.76 18.09
CA TRP A 230 -15.77 0.97 17.87
C TRP A 230 -16.52 0.94 19.19
N GLU A 231 -17.43 1.86 19.38
CA GLU A 231 -18.29 1.99 20.58
C GLU A 231 -19.79 1.92 20.20
N ASP A 232 -20.11 1.23 19.13
CA ASP A 232 -21.45 1.15 18.52
C ASP A 232 -22.15 -0.20 18.70
N GLU A 233 -21.69 -1.04 19.62
CA GLU A 233 -22.26 -2.37 19.90
C GLU A 233 -23.78 -2.33 20.15
N ALA A 234 -24.25 -1.34 20.91
CA ALA A 234 -25.67 -1.19 21.21
C ALA A 234 -26.50 -0.94 19.93
N TRP A 235 -25.94 -0.18 18.98
CA TRP A 235 -26.56 0.07 17.69
C TRP A 235 -26.57 -1.18 16.82
N ILE A 236 -25.47 -1.93 16.76
CA ILE A 236 -25.38 -3.20 16.03
C ILE A 236 -26.44 -4.19 16.54
N LEU A 237 -26.55 -4.38 17.86
CA LEU A 237 -27.55 -5.25 18.48
C LEU A 237 -28.99 -4.79 18.24
N ALA A 238 -29.24 -3.48 18.21
CA ALA A 238 -30.56 -2.92 17.89
C ALA A 238 -30.91 -3.20 16.43
N ARG A 239 -29.97 -3.00 15.50
CA ARG A 239 -30.13 -3.25 14.07
C ARG A 239 -30.45 -4.73 13.78
N GLU A 240 -29.79 -5.68 14.45
CA GLU A 240 -30.05 -7.11 14.29
C GLU A 240 -31.50 -7.50 14.67
N LYS A 241 -32.10 -6.75 15.60
CA LYS A 241 -33.48 -6.98 16.07
C LYS A 241 -34.52 -6.16 15.31
N SER A 242 -34.11 -5.15 14.56
CA SER A 242 -35.00 -4.29 13.81
C SER A 242 -35.52 -5.00 12.55
N CYS A 243 -36.64 -4.50 12.05
CA CYS A 243 -37.20 -4.93 10.77
C CYS A 243 -37.35 -3.67 9.89
N PRO A 244 -36.27 -3.27 9.16
CA PRO A 244 -36.25 -1.98 8.43
C PRO A 244 -37.41 -1.80 7.46
N GLU A 245 -37.95 -2.91 6.91
CA GLU A 245 -39.10 -2.90 5.99
C GLU A 245 -40.42 -2.47 6.68
N LYS A 246 -40.47 -2.50 8.02
CA LYS A 246 -41.65 -2.18 8.82
C LYS A 246 -41.51 -0.88 9.62
N GLU A 247 -40.34 -0.26 9.53
CA GLU A 247 -40.03 0.97 10.25
C GLU A 247 -40.05 2.18 9.33
N PRO A 248 -40.47 3.36 9.83
CA PRO A 248 -40.43 4.58 9.02
C PRO A 248 -38.97 4.93 8.67
N MET A 249 -38.73 5.29 7.42
CA MET A 249 -37.42 5.73 6.94
C MET A 249 -37.52 7.16 6.43
N SER A 250 -36.61 8.02 6.93
CA SER A 250 -36.40 9.36 6.44
C SER A 250 -34.93 9.59 6.23
N VAL A 251 -34.52 9.83 4.97
CA VAL A 251 -33.10 9.93 4.54
C VAL A 251 -32.75 11.39 4.29
N TYR A 252 -31.63 11.83 4.84
CA TYR A 252 -31.01 13.12 4.51
C TYR A 252 -29.76 12.87 3.69
N GLU A 253 -29.84 13.16 2.39
CA GLU A 253 -28.68 13.14 1.49
C GLU A 253 -27.89 14.43 1.66
N MET A 254 -26.56 14.32 1.81
CA MET A 254 -25.74 15.48 2.05
C MET A 254 -24.34 15.39 1.41
N TYR A 255 -23.84 16.54 0.96
CA TYR A 255 -22.45 16.74 0.60
C TYR A 255 -21.71 17.45 1.75
N LEU A 256 -20.74 16.77 2.37
CA LEU A 256 -20.00 17.32 3.52
C LEU A 256 -19.37 18.68 3.22
N GLY A 257 -18.84 18.87 2.01
CA GLY A 257 -18.17 20.11 1.62
C GLY A 257 -19.08 21.37 1.55
N SER A 258 -20.43 21.19 1.55
CA SER A 258 -21.39 22.29 1.52
C SER A 258 -22.31 22.36 2.75
N PHE A 259 -22.36 21.29 3.56
CA PHE A 259 -23.26 21.21 4.72
C PHE A 259 -23.00 22.33 5.74
N ALA A 260 -21.75 22.53 6.11
CA ALA A 260 -21.35 23.63 6.99
C ALA A 260 -19.92 24.07 6.67
N LYS A 261 -19.59 25.32 6.93
CA LYS A 261 -18.27 25.89 6.73
C LYS A 261 -17.70 26.44 8.04
N PRO A 262 -16.38 26.22 8.31
CA PRO A 262 -15.71 26.84 9.44
C PRO A 262 -15.64 28.37 9.27
N GLU A 263 -15.68 29.09 10.40
CA GLU A 263 -15.52 30.55 10.44
C GLU A 263 -14.06 30.99 10.60
N ASP A 264 -13.15 30.02 10.79
CA ASP A 264 -11.71 30.23 11.06
C ASP A 264 -10.85 30.33 9.80
N GLY A 265 -11.46 30.41 8.61
CA GLY A 265 -10.77 30.54 7.33
C GLY A 265 -10.41 29.20 6.67
N ARG A 266 -10.56 28.09 7.35
CA ARG A 266 -10.42 26.77 6.71
C ARG A 266 -11.53 26.56 5.69
N ARG A 267 -11.24 25.77 4.66
CA ARG A 267 -12.22 25.48 3.60
C ARG A 267 -13.30 24.50 4.05
N TYR A 268 -12.95 23.53 4.90
CA TYR A 268 -13.81 22.47 5.36
C TYR A 268 -13.60 22.17 6.85
N TYR A 269 -14.63 21.67 7.51
CA TYR A 269 -14.52 20.95 8.77
C TYR A 269 -13.89 19.58 8.51
N ASN A 270 -13.26 19.00 9.54
CA ASN A 270 -12.86 17.59 9.48
C ASN A 270 -14.02 16.67 9.88
N TYR A 271 -13.87 15.36 9.66
CA TYR A 271 -14.88 14.36 9.99
C TYR A 271 -15.32 14.42 11.45
N ARG A 272 -14.39 14.63 12.38
CA ARG A 272 -14.71 14.72 13.82
C ARG A 272 -15.54 15.96 14.16
N GLU A 273 -15.26 17.08 13.51
CA GLU A 273 -16.01 18.32 13.68
C GLU A 273 -17.40 18.27 13.04
N PHE A 274 -17.55 17.48 11.95
CA PHE A 274 -18.84 17.25 11.32
C PHE A 274 -19.77 16.41 12.20
N ALA A 275 -19.28 15.41 12.91
CA ALA A 275 -20.10 14.47 13.67
C ALA A 275 -21.15 15.15 14.58
N PRO A 276 -20.79 16.02 15.54
CA PRO A 276 -21.79 16.65 16.40
C PRO A 276 -22.74 17.57 15.64
N LYS A 277 -22.30 18.22 14.57
CA LYS A 277 -23.15 19.13 13.77
C LYS A 277 -24.21 18.38 12.99
N VAL A 278 -23.81 17.28 12.34
CA VAL A 278 -24.71 16.41 11.57
C VAL A 278 -25.72 15.76 12.52
N ILE A 279 -25.26 15.19 13.64
CA ILE A 279 -26.10 14.53 14.63
C ILE A 279 -27.18 15.52 15.18
N SER A 280 -26.76 16.71 15.55
CA SER A 280 -27.72 17.73 16.04
C SER A 280 -28.81 18.03 15.01
N TYR A 281 -28.43 18.28 13.77
CA TYR A 281 -29.32 18.59 12.69
C TYR A 281 -30.28 17.45 12.35
N VAL A 282 -29.80 16.24 12.18
CA VAL A 282 -30.64 15.10 11.78
C VAL A 282 -31.62 14.71 12.88
N LYS A 283 -31.22 14.86 14.16
CA LYS A 283 -32.13 14.62 15.31
C LYS A 283 -33.19 15.67 15.43
N GLU A 284 -32.84 16.94 15.28
CA GLU A 284 -33.82 18.06 15.32
C GLU A 284 -34.86 17.93 14.21
N MET A 285 -34.40 17.53 13.00
CA MET A 285 -35.27 17.39 11.84
C MET A 285 -36.02 16.06 11.76
N GLY A 286 -35.68 15.08 12.62
CA GLY A 286 -36.32 13.76 12.67
C GLY A 286 -35.88 12.80 11.56
N TYR A 287 -34.73 13.01 10.97
CA TYR A 287 -34.15 12.03 10.01
C TYR A 287 -33.62 10.79 10.72
N THR A 288 -33.86 9.63 10.11
CA THR A 288 -33.36 8.32 10.60
C THR A 288 -32.07 7.91 9.96
N HIS A 289 -31.79 8.41 8.77
CA HIS A 289 -30.66 8.03 7.93
C HIS A 289 -29.95 9.27 7.39
N VAL A 290 -28.63 9.18 7.30
CA VAL A 290 -27.77 10.12 6.56
C VAL A 290 -27.18 9.37 5.37
N GLU A 291 -27.34 9.90 4.18
CA GLU A 291 -26.70 9.46 2.98
C GLU A 291 -25.63 10.48 2.57
N LEU A 292 -24.38 10.06 2.62
CA LEU A 292 -23.27 10.89 2.18
C LEU A 292 -23.09 10.77 0.67
N MET A 293 -23.12 11.91 -0.04
CA MET A 293 -22.57 11.94 -1.39
C MET A 293 -21.14 11.42 -1.33
N PRO A 294 -20.59 10.80 -2.42
CA PRO A 294 -19.40 9.97 -2.33
C PRO A 294 -18.25 10.59 -1.55
N VAL A 295 -17.83 9.91 -0.48
CA VAL A 295 -16.70 10.30 0.39
C VAL A 295 -15.39 9.65 -0.02
N MET A 296 -15.38 8.87 -1.09
CA MET A 296 -14.18 8.31 -1.68
C MET A 296 -13.29 9.41 -2.26
N GLU A 297 -11.97 9.17 -2.32
CA GLU A 297 -11.05 10.19 -2.81
C GLU A 297 -11.26 10.50 -4.29
N HIS A 298 -11.24 11.78 -4.62
CA HIS A 298 -11.52 12.31 -5.96
C HIS A 298 -10.72 13.59 -6.24
N PRO A 299 -10.24 13.82 -7.48
CA PRO A 299 -9.39 14.97 -7.81
C PRO A 299 -10.17 16.25 -8.01
N LEU A 300 -11.44 16.17 -8.47
CA LEU A 300 -12.26 17.31 -8.86
C LEU A 300 -13.37 17.59 -7.84
N ASP A 301 -13.30 18.71 -7.13
CA ASP A 301 -14.33 19.12 -6.16
C ASP A 301 -15.72 19.25 -6.78
N GLY A 302 -15.79 19.76 -8.00
CA GLY A 302 -17.05 19.91 -8.73
C GLY A 302 -17.75 18.61 -9.10
N SER A 303 -17.08 17.45 -8.96
CA SER A 303 -17.69 16.14 -9.16
C SER A 303 -18.48 15.66 -7.95
N TRP A 304 -18.40 16.36 -6.80
CA TRP A 304 -18.99 15.96 -5.52
C TRP A 304 -18.63 14.53 -5.07
N GLY A 305 -17.48 14.03 -5.51
CA GLY A 305 -17.00 12.69 -5.20
C GLY A 305 -17.36 11.61 -6.21
N TYR A 306 -18.13 11.92 -7.27
CA TYR A 306 -18.53 10.91 -8.27
C TYR A 306 -17.42 10.53 -9.26
N GLN A 307 -16.33 11.32 -9.37
CA GLN A 307 -15.14 10.96 -10.17
C GLN A 307 -14.04 10.35 -9.28
N VAL A 308 -14.24 9.13 -8.85
CA VAL A 308 -13.40 8.43 -7.86
C VAL A 308 -12.05 8.05 -8.44
N ILE A 309 -10.99 8.25 -7.65
CA ILE A 309 -9.62 7.73 -7.90
C ILE A 309 -9.15 6.75 -6.84
N GLY A 310 -9.74 6.74 -5.65
CA GLY A 310 -9.41 5.85 -4.53
C GLY A 310 -10.66 5.25 -3.91
N TYR A 311 -11.05 4.06 -4.37
CA TYR A 311 -12.30 3.42 -3.93
C TYR A 311 -12.32 3.03 -2.46
N TYR A 312 -11.15 2.76 -1.86
CA TYR A 312 -10.99 2.34 -0.47
C TYR A 312 -10.48 3.47 0.44
N ALA A 313 -10.17 4.64 -0.15
CA ALA A 313 -9.66 5.79 0.58
C ALA A 313 -10.77 6.81 0.83
N PRO A 314 -11.15 7.12 2.08
CA PRO A 314 -11.95 8.28 2.36
C PRO A 314 -11.18 9.54 1.99
N THR A 315 -11.88 10.54 1.43
CA THR A 315 -11.20 11.75 0.93
C THR A 315 -10.42 12.47 2.02
N ALA A 316 -9.17 12.77 1.73
CA ALA A 316 -8.27 13.51 2.62
C ALA A 316 -8.71 14.97 2.90
N ARG A 317 -9.74 15.46 2.19
CA ARG A 317 -10.32 16.80 2.40
C ARG A 317 -10.81 17.00 3.82
N TYR A 318 -11.30 15.94 4.45
CA TYR A 318 -11.96 16.00 5.75
C TYR A 318 -11.20 15.25 6.85
N GLY A 319 -10.03 14.72 6.57
CA GLY A 319 -9.19 14.05 7.58
C GLY A 319 -8.69 12.66 7.17
N THR A 320 -8.43 11.86 8.18
CA THR A 320 -7.88 10.51 8.06
C THR A 320 -8.99 9.45 7.99
N PRO A 321 -8.66 8.18 7.60
CA PRO A 321 -9.60 7.07 7.72
C PRO A 321 -10.16 6.88 9.14
N GLN A 322 -9.33 7.05 10.17
CA GLN A 322 -9.76 6.95 11.57
C GLN A 322 -10.73 8.07 11.96
N ASP A 323 -10.58 9.28 11.39
CA ASP A 323 -11.53 10.36 11.61
C ASP A 323 -12.88 10.06 10.97
N PHE A 324 -12.87 9.40 9.81
CA PHE A 324 -14.09 8.94 9.15
C PHE A 324 -14.75 7.81 9.94
N MET A 325 -14.00 6.84 10.46
CA MET A 325 -14.50 5.80 11.36
C MET A 325 -15.15 6.44 12.60
N TYR A 326 -14.52 7.45 13.18
CA TYR A 326 -15.09 8.21 14.31
C TYR A 326 -16.42 8.84 13.92
N PHE A 327 -16.52 9.48 12.76
CA PHE A 327 -17.76 10.09 12.29
C PHE A 327 -18.90 9.06 12.19
N VAL A 328 -18.64 7.90 11.60
CA VAL A 328 -19.60 6.79 11.50
C VAL A 328 -20.00 6.26 12.87
N ASN A 329 -19.02 6.05 13.76
CA ASN A 329 -19.24 5.57 15.12
C ASN A 329 -20.16 6.49 15.91
N GLU A 330 -19.94 7.81 15.85
CA GLU A 330 -20.79 8.79 16.53
C GLU A 330 -22.22 8.83 15.96
N LEU A 331 -22.40 8.68 14.65
CA LEU A 331 -23.73 8.55 14.05
C LEU A 331 -24.45 7.30 14.57
N HIS A 332 -23.78 6.16 14.63
CA HIS A 332 -24.32 4.92 15.17
C HIS A 332 -24.71 5.05 16.65
N LYS A 333 -23.85 5.64 17.50
CA LYS A 333 -24.14 5.94 18.90
C LYS A 333 -25.36 6.86 19.06
N ALA A 334 -25.58 7.73 18.09
CA ALA A 334 -26.75 8.60 18.04
C ALA A 334 -28.00 7.89 17.50
N GLY A 335 -27.94 6.63 17.11
CA GLY A 335 -29.05 5.88 16.54
C GLY A 335 -29.38 6.26 15.10
N THR A 336 -28.42 6.84 14.37
CA THR A 336 -28.58 7.27 12.97
C THR A 336 -27.85 6.29 12.07
N VAL A 337 -28.49 5.81 11.03
CA VAL A 337 -27.86 5.00 9.98
C VAL A 337 -27.05 5.91 9.05
N SER A 338 -25.84 5.49 8.67
CA SER A 338 -25.02 6.21 7.70
C SER A 338 -24.82 5.39 6.43
N TYR A 339 -25.21 5.93 5.28
CA TYR A 339 -24.86 5.40 3.97
C TYR A 339 -23.70 6.20 3.40
N THR A 340 -22.65 5.50 2.98
CA THR A 340 -21.41 6.11 2.47
C THR A 340 -21.17 5.81 1.00
N HIS A 341 -22.00 4.95 0.41
CA HIS A 341 -21.97 4.58 -1.00
C HIS A 341 -23.37 4.15 -1.45
N LEU A 342 -23.63 4.32 -2.74
CA LEU A 342 -24.83 3.81 -3.39
C LEU A 342 -24.53 2.47 -4.06
N THR A 343 -25.36 1.48 -3.83
CA THR A 343 -25.45 0.30 -4.69
C THR A 343 -26.57 0.52 -5.68
N LEU A 344 -26.25 0.57 -6.97
CA LEU A 344 -27.28 0.57 -8.00
C LEU A 344 -28.08 -0.73 -7.91
N PRO A 345 -29.43 -0.67 -7.96
CA PRO A 345 -30.22 -1.89 -8.04
C PRO A 345 -29.81 -2.68 -9.29
N THR A 346 -29.44 -3.94 -9.10
CA THR A 346 -29.16 -4.87 -10.20
C THR A 346 -30.47 -5.28 -10.87
N ASN A 347 -31.15 -4.33 -11.50
CA ASN A 347 -32.31 -4.66 -12.30
C ASN A 347 -31.84 -5.04 -13.70
N ARG A 348 -32.18 -6.24 -14.15
CA ARG A 348 -31.81 -6.77 -15.49
C ARG A 348 -32.48 -6.04 -16.65
N GLU A 349 -33.30 -5.04 -16.37
CA GLU A 349 -34.16 -4.34 -17.35
C GLU A 349 -33.74 -2.88 -17.60
N VAL A 350 -32.46 -2.53 -17.38
CA VAL A 350 -31.90 -1.25 -17.82
C VAL A 350 -30.87 -1.49 -18.91
#